data_591f9427648eb7582d347c97ddb409f4
#
_entry.id   591f9427648eb7582d347c97ddb409f4
#
_cell.length_a   1.000
_cell.length_b   1.000
_cell.length_c   1.000
_cell.angle_alpha   90.00
_cell.angle_beta   90.00
_cell.angle_gamma   90.00
#
_symmetry.space_group_name_H-M   'P 1'
#
loop_
_entity.id
_entity.type
_entity.pdbx_description
1 polymer ?
#
loop_
_entity_poly.entity_id
_entity_poly.type
_entity_poly.pdbx_seq_one_letter_code
_entity_poly.pdbx_strand_id
1 'polypeptide(L)'
;PPTNEMIRHFSQDINLNPEGWQGENWRNSGFDVISFFPEFNPPDCSNCGQGYGDLEVDYQDTSLDFWRIIDEVKPTGIITFSRGFNNNSWELESNVYNWVNWYADYTSPLYPTPSPPDDSFSDNGNRGTALPITLIEEALDNSDIDVNCYVDQNGDSGRFLSEFMGYHGMWYHQSSLDSENPCLLGGHIHVG
;
A
#
# COMPACT_ATOMS: atom_id res chain seq x y z
N PRO A 1 0.19 8.31 -11.83
CA PRO A 1 -0.44 8.84 -10.60
C PRO A 1 0.59 9.43 -9.64
N PRO A 2 0.24 10.41 -8.82
CA PRO A 2 1.18 11.02 -7.86
C PRO A 2 1.87 10.00 -6.94
N THR A 3 1.15 8.97 -6.52
CA THR A 3 1.68 7.85 -5.73
C THR A 3 2.82 7.13 -6.42
N ASN A 4 2.67 6.81 -7.72
CA ASN A 4 3.71 6.12 -8.48
C ASN A 4 4.96 7.00 -8.63
N GLU A 5 4.78 8.28 -8.95
CA GLU A 5 5.91 9.21 -9.11
C GLU A 5 6.71 9.38 -7.81
N MET A 6 6.03 9.39 -6.67
CA MET A 6 6.66 9.49 -5.35
C MET A 6 7.60 8.32 -5.06
N ILE A 7 7.27 7.11 -5.50
CA ILE A 7 8.01 5.88 -5.18
C ILE A 7 8.79 5.29 -6.37
N ARG A 8 8.67 5.86 -7.57
CA ARG A 8 9.29 5.36 -8.81
C ARG A 8 10.80 5.12 -8.69
N HIS A 9 11.52 6.03 -8.06
CA HIS A 9 12.97 5.94 -7.90
C HIS A 9 13.44 4.77 -7.00
N PHE A 10 12.51 4.13 -6.28
CA PHE A 10 12.78 2.91 -5.52
C PHE A 10 12.49 1.62 -6.31
N SER A 11 11.98 1.70 -7.54
CA SER A 11 11.80 0.51 -8.37
C SER A 11 13.14 -0.03 -8.87
N GLN A 12 13.29 -1.35 -8.77
CA GLN A 12 14.41 -2.08 -9.36
C GLN A 12 14.19 -2.40 -10.85
N ASP A 13 12.95 -2.27 -11.35
CA ASP A 13 12.65 -2.46 -12.78
C ASP A 13 13.13 -1.25 -13.58
N ILE A 14 14.10 -1.47 -14.47
CA ILE A 14 14.68 -0.44 -15.34
C ILE A 14 13.65 0.16 -16.32
N ASN A 15 12.59 -0.55 -16.65
CA ASN A 15 11.52 -0.03 -17.50
C ASN A 15 10.65 0.99 -16.76
N LEU A 16 10.45 0.77 -15.44
CA LEU A 16 9.70 1.66 -14.57
C LEU A 16 10.58 2.81 -14.06
N ASN A 17 11.87 2.57 -13.87
CA ASN A 17 12.85 3.53 -13.35
C ASN A 17 14.13 3.57 -14.18
N PRO A 18 14.12 4.27 -15.33
CA PRO A 18 15.28 4.36 -16.22
C PRO A 18 16.53 5.00 -15.59
N GLU A 19 16.37 5.75 -14.51
CA GLU A 19 17.49 6.37 -13.77
C GLU A 19 18.21 5.38 -12.85
N GLY A 20 17.64 4.19 -12.69
CA GLY A 20 18.17 3.12 -11.85
C GLY A 20 17.73 3.22 -10.39
N TRP A 21 17.78 2.08 -9.72
CA TRP A 21 17.33 1.93 -8.35
C TRP A 21 18.11 2.80 -7.36
N GLN A 22 17.42 3.61 -6.58
CA GLN A 22 17.97 4.56 -5.61
C GLN A 22 17.66 4.17 -4.16
N GLY A 23 17.22 2.92 -3.94
CA GLY A 23 16.79 2.44 -2.63
C GLY A 23 17.87 1.73 -1.80
N GLU A 24 19.06 1.48 -2.35
CA GLU A 24 20.13 0.75 -1.66
C GLU A 24 20.63 1.53 -0.43
N ASN A 25 20.62 0.89 0.73
CA ASN A 25 21.00 1.48 2.01
C ASN A 25 20.51 2.93 2.15
N TRP A 26 19.22 3.09 1.91
CA TRP A 26 18.60 4.40 1.74
C TRP A 26 18.95 5.37 2.86
N ARG A 27 19.54 6.50 2.49
CA ARG A 27 20.04 7.54 3.41
C ARG A 27 20.96 7.00 4.52
N ASN A 28 21.70 5.93 4.28
CA ASN A 28 22.55 5.25 5.26
C ASN A 28 21.80 4.71 6.48
N SER A 29 20.53 4.35 6.29
CA SER A 29 19.67 3.81 7.35
C SER A 29 19.94 2.36 7.70
N GLY A 30 20.66 1.63 6.83
CA GLY A 30 20.83 0.18 6.93
C GLY A 30 19.68 -0.62 6.31
N PHE A 31 18.69 0.06 5.71
CA PHE A 31 17.57 -0.55 5.02
C PHE A 31 17.62 -0.27 3.53
N ASP A 32 17.27 -1.28 2.74
CA ASP A 32 16.96 -1.12 1.33
C ASP A 32 15.48 -0.78 1.17
N VAL A 33 15.15 0.12 0.24
CA VAL A 33 13.78 0.47 -0.11
C VAL A 33 13.51 0.01 -1.53
N ILE A 34 12.47 -0.82 -1.69
CA ILE A 34 12.04 -1.36 -2.99
C ILE A 34 10.57 -1.01 -3.17
N SER A 35 10.19 -0.55 -4.35
CA SER A 35 8.81 -0.22 -4.69
C SER A 35 8.28 -1.05 -5.85
N PHE A 36 7.00 -1.37 -5.77
CA PHE A 36 6.20 -2.03 -6.78
C PHE A 36 4.94 -1.21 -7.01
N PHE A 37 4.53 -1.04 -8.25
CA PHE A 37 3.35 -0.23 -8.59
C PHE A 37 2.92 -0.51 -10.03
N PRO A 38 1.62 -0.43 -10.34
CA PRO A 38 1.13 -0.54 -11.70
C PRO A 38 1.42 0.72 -12.50
N GLU A 39 1.58 0.60 -13.81
CA GLU A 39 1.61 1.73 -14.73
C GLU A 39 0.24 1.96 -15.38
N PHE A 40 0.01 3.18 -15.84
CA PHE A 40 -1.24 3.62 -16.48
C PHE A 40 -0.96 4.33 -17.80
N ASN A 41 -1.92 4.31 -18.71
CA ASN A 41 -1.85 5.03 -19.97
C ASN A 41 -3.13 5.85 -20.21
N PRO A 42 -3.07 7.19 -20.17
CA PRO A 42 -1.89 8.02 -19.86
C PRO A 42 -1.45 7.91 -18.38
N PRO A 43 -0.16 8.12 -18.08
CA PRO A 43 0.39 7.83 -16.74
C PRO A 43 -0.17 8.70 -15.61
N ASP A 44 -0.70 9.88 -15.92
CA ASP A 44 -1.25 10.84 -14.95
C ASP A 44 -2.78 10.78 -14.84
N CYS A 45 -3.41 9.82 -15.47
CA CYS A 45 -4.87 9.76 -15.42
C CYS A 45 -5.38 9.28 -14.05
N SER A 46 -6.55 9.81 -13.68
CA SER A 46 -7.15 9.57 -12.38
C SER A 46 -8.17 8.43 -12.37
N ASN A 47 -8.53 7.90 -13.54
CA ASN A 47 -9.52 6.85 -13.68
C ASN A 47 -9.29 6.08 -14.98
N CYS A 48 -8.14 5.43 -15.08
CA CYS A 48 -7.71 4.69 -16.28
C CYS A 48 -7.90 3.18 -16.19
N GLY A 49 -8.85 2.74 -15.39
CA GLY A 49 -9.11 1.31 -15.25
C GLY A 49 -8.05 0.60 -14.44
N GLN A 50 -7.75 -0.63 -14.84
CA GLN A 50 -6.91 -1.56 -14.09
C GLN A 50 -5.43 -1.15 -14.03
N GLY A 51 -4.88 -0.52 -15.06
CA GLY A 51 -3.44 -0.37 -15.22
C GLY A 51 -2.81 -1.62 -15.81
N TYR A 52 -1.49 -1.75 -15.68
CA TYR A 52 -0.73 -2.93 -16.11
C TYR A 52 0.57 -3.05 -15.32
N GLY A 53 1.08 -4.28 -15.18
CA GLY A 53 2.28 -4.59 -14.40
C GLY A 53 1.96 -5.14 -13.01
N ASP A 54 2.83 -4.91 -12.05
CA ASP A 54 2.62 -5.38 -10.68
C ASP A 54 1.53 -4.59 -9.97
N LEU A 55 0.71 -5.27 -9.18
CA LEU A 55 -0.30 -4.64 -8.29
C LEU A 55 -1.34 -3.81 -9.06
N GLU A 56 -1.78 -4.28 -10.19
CA GLU A 56 -2.85 -3.67 -11.00
C GLU A 56 -4.12 -3.46 -10.18
N VAL A 57 -4.99 -2.53 -10.63
CA VAL A 57 -6.26 -2.25 -9.93
C VAL A 57 -7.28 -3.36 -10.23
N ASP A 58 -6.98 -4.55 -9.73
CA ASP A 58 -7.73 -5.80 -9.82
C ASP A 58 -7.50 -6.61 -8.55
N TYR A 59 -8.54 -7.11 -7.92
CA TYR A 59 -8.43 -7.81 -6.63
C TYR A 59 -7.59 -9.08 -6.72
N GLN A 60 -7.76 -9.84 -7.80
CA GLN A 60 -7.11 -11.14 -7.96
C GLN A 60 -5.64 -10.96 -8.26
N ASP A 61 -5.32 -10.10 -9.23
CA ASP A 61 -3.94 -9.83 -9.65
C ASP A 61 -3.16 -9.14 -8.52
N THR A 62 -3.77 -8.14 -7.87
CA THR A 62 -3.17 -7.49 -6.68
C THR A 62 -2.85 -8.49 -5.58
N SER A 63 -3.75 -9.44 -5.27
CA SER A 63 -3.49 -10.44 -4.24
C SER A 63 -2.38 -11.41 -4.64
N LEU A 64 -2.39 -11.89 -5.88
CA LEU A 64 -1.35 -12.79 -6.40
C LEU A 64 0.02 -12.12 -6.40
N ASP A 65 0.10 -10.90 -6.89
CA ASP A 65 1.35 -10.13 -6.91
C ASP A 65 1.85 -9.82 -5.51
N PHE A 66 0.95 -9.40 -4.61
CA PHE A 66 1.33 -9.11 -3.24
C PHE A 66 2.02 -10.31 -2.59
N TRP A 67 1.41 -11.49 -2.63
CA TRP A 67 1.97 -12.68 -2.00
C TRP A 67 3.26 -13.16 -2.68
N ARG A 68 3.37 -13.04 -4.01
CA ARG A 68 4.61 -13.30 -4.74
C ARG A 68 5.74 -12.37 -4.31
N ILE A 69 5.49 -11.07 -4.28
CA ILE A 69 6.46 -10.04 -3.87
C ILE A 69 6.93 -10.28 -2.44
N ILE A 70 6.01 -10.57 -1.53
CA ILE A 70 6.34 -10.84 -0.13
C ILE A 70 7.24 -12.07 0.02
N ASP A 71 6.97 -13.14 -0.72
CA ASP A 71 7.79 -14.37 -0.67
C ASP A 71 9.20 -14.14 -1.23
N GLU A 72 9.33 -13.31 -2.24
CA GLU A 72 10.61 -12.94 -2.85
C GLU A 72 11.42 -11.99 -1.96
N VAL A 73 10.80 -10.93 -1.45
CA VAL A 73 11.49 -9.83 -0.74
C VAL A 73 11.64 -10.10 0.75
N LYS A 74 10.66 -10.72 1.40
CA LYS A 74 10.59 -10.92 2.86
C LYS A 74 10.85 -9.63 3.64
N PRO A 75 10.03 -8.59 3.42
CA PRO A 75 10.32 -7.26 3.90
C PRO A 75 10.21 -7.15 5.43
N THR A 76 11.10 -6.36 6.03
CA THR A 76 11.01 -5.98 7.45
C THR A 76 9.90 -4.96 7.72
N GLY A 77 9.47 -4.22 6.71
CA GLY A 77 8.36 -3.27 6.79
C GLY A 77 7.66 -3.11 5.46
N ILE A 78 6.35 -2.88 5.51
CA ILE A 78 5.51 -2.64 4.34
C ILE A 78 4.73 -1.35 4.54
N ILE A 79 4.80 -0.46 3.57
CA ILE A 79 3.92 0.69 3.48
C ILE A 79 3.20 0.61 2.15
N THR A 80 1.88 0.54 2.20
CA THR A 80 1.05 0.59 1.01
C THR A 80 0.53 2.02 0.81
N PHE A 81 0.51 2.46 -0.44
CA PHE A 81 0.05 3.79 -0.81
C PHE A 81 -1.10 3.72 -1.79
N SER A 82 -2.06 4.59 -1.64
CA SER A 82 -3.10 4.79 -2.63
C SER A 82 -3.46 6.27 -2.78
N ARG A 83 -4.26 6.57 -3.80
CA ARG A 83 -4.72 7.93 -4.02
C ARG A 83 -5.78 8.31 -3.01
N GLY A 84 -5.51 9.37 -2.24
CA GLY A 84 -6.45 9.99 -1.32
C GLY A 84 -7.49 10.89 -2.00
N PHE A 85 -8.53 11.24 -1.27
CA PHE A 85 -9.59 12.12 -1.74
C PHE A 85 -9.20 13.60 -1.66
N ASN A 86 -8.49 13.99 -0.61
CA ASN A 86 -8.07 15.37 -0.39
C ASN A 86 -6.76 15.67 -1.13
N ASN A 87 -6.73 16.74 -1.91
CA ASN A 87 -5.51 17.17 -2.56
C ASN A 87 -4.48 17.67 -1.56
N ASN A 88 -3.20 17.47 -1.87
CA ASN A 88 -2.07 17.92 -1.06
C ASN A 88 -2.14 17.42 0.39
N SER A 89 -2.50 16.14 0.56
CA SER A 89 -2.64 15.54 1.88
C SER A 89 -1.97 14.17 1.96
N TRP A 90 -1.57 13.83 3.20
CA TRP A 90 -1.27 12.47 3.63
C TRP A 90 -2.24 12.08 4.71
N GLU A 91 -3.04 11.05 4.44
CA GLU A 91 -3.99 10.47 5.39
C GLU A 91 -3.41 9.14 5.88
N LEU A 92 -3.07 9.11 7.17
CA LEU A 92 -2.45 7.96 7.82
C LEU A 92 -3.56 7.08 8.39
N GLU A 93 -3.76 5.92 7.79
CA GLU A 93 -4.82 4.99 8.21
C GLU A 93 -4.47 4.31 9.54
N SER A 94 -5.31 4.48 10.55
CA SER A 94 -5.11 3.82 11.84
C SER A 94 -5.53 2.34 11.82
N ASN A 95 -6.43 1.97 10.93
CA ASN A 95 -6.95 0.61 10.78
C ASN A 95 -7.20 0.27 9.31
N VAL A 96 -7.32 -1.02 9.04
CA VAL A 96 -7.79 -1.57 7.76
C VAL A 96 -8.72 -2.76 8.04
N TYR A 97 -9.68 -3.03 7.16
CA TYR A 97 -10.78 -3.96 7.43
C TYR A 97 -10.84 -5.13 6.47
N ASN A 98 -11.19 -6.28 7.00
CA ASN A 98 -11.50 -7.52 6.25
C ASN A 98 -12.96 -7.50 5.76
N TRP A 99 -13.30 -6.60 4.85
CA TRP A 99 -14.67 -6.41 4.40
C TRP A 99 -15.23 -7.65 3.67
N VAL A 100 -16.51 -7.93 3.84
CA VAL A 100 -17.27 -8.91 3.03
C VAL A 100 -17.96 -8.28 1.83
N ASN A 101 -18.12 -6.94 1.83
CA ASN A 101 -18.77 -6.21 0.76
C ASN A 101 -17.79 -5.21 0.16
N TRP A 102 -17.42 -5.42 -1.08
CA TRP A 102 -16.47 -4.61 -1.84
C TRP A 102 -17.17 -3.90 -3.00
N TYR A 103 -16.60 -2.82 -3.48
CA TYR A 103 -16.96 -2.24 -4.77
C TYR A 103 -16.36 -3.08 -5.89
N ALA A 104 -17.06 -3.14 -7.03
CA ALA A 104 -16.56 -3.83 -8.21
C ALA A 104 -15.29 -3.18 -8.76
N ASP A 105 -14.29 -3.96 -9.11
CA ASP A 105 -13.13 -3.53 -9.88
C ASP A 105 -13.42 -3.55 -11.40
N TYR A 106 -12.39 -3.61 -12.22
CA TYR A 106 -12.51 -3.43 -13.67
C TYR A 106 -12.60 -4.75 -14.44
N THR A 107 -12.18 -5.87 -13.83
CA THR A 107 -12.04 -7.16 -14.52
C THR A 107 -12.78 -8.27 -13.78
N SER A 108 -13.39 -9.20 -14.50
CA SER A 108 -14.07 -10.34 -13.88
C SER A 108 -13.08 -11.41 -13.40
N PRO A 109 -13.25 -11.89 -12.15
CA PRO A 109 -14.33 -11.63 -11.18
C PRO A 109 -14.19 -10.26 -10.52
N LEU A 110 -15.25 -9.44 -10.56
CA LEU A 110 -15.28 -8.04 -10.14
C LEU A 110 -15.09 -7.81 -8.63
N TYR A 111 -15.03 -8.86 -7.84
CA TYR A 111 -14.94 -8.79 -6.39
C TYR A 111 -13.86 -9.77 -5.89
N PRO A 112 -13.29 -9.53 -4.71
CA PRO A 112 -12.34 -10.47 -4.13
C PRO A 112 -12.90 -11.90 -4.07
N THR A 113 -12.05 -12.88 -4.35
CA THR A 113 -12.39 -14.29 -4.25
C THR A 113 -11.23 -15.02 -3.55
N PRO A 114 -11.38 -15.39 -2.27
CA PRO A 114 -12.60 -15.30 -1.43
C PRO A 114 -12.99 -13.88 -1.03
N SER A 115 -14.21 -13.75 -0.48
CA SER A 115 -14.69 -12.51 0.13
C SER A 115 -15.32 -12.85 1.50
N PRO A 116 -14.74 -12.40 2.62
CA PRO A 116 -13.57 -11.52 2.72
C PRO A 116 -12.29 -12.19 2.23
N PRO A 117 -11.22 -11.42 1.91
CA PRO A 117 -9.97 -11.97 1.40
C PRO A 117 -9.25 -12.90 2.40
N ASP A 118 -9.37 -12.63 3.67
CA ASP A 118 -8.82 -13.44 4.77
C ASP A 118 -9.96 -14.19 5.49
N ASP A 119 -10.18 -15.44 5.11
CA ASP A 119 -11.21 -16.32 5.69
C ASP A 119 -10.84 -16.86 7.10
N SER A 120 -9.60 -16.67 7.52
CA SER A 120 -9.12 -17.02 8.86
C SER A 120 -9.38 -15.94 9.91
N PHE A 121 -9.81 -14.75 9.49
CA PHE A 121 -10.09 -13.61 10.35
C PHE A 121 -11.58 -13.24 10.32
N SER A 122 -12.05 -12.54 11.34
CA SER A 122 -13.47 -12.20 11.45
C SER A 122 -13.93 -11.31 10.28
N ASP A 123 -15.15 -11.59 9.79
CA ASP A 123 -15.84 -10.78 8.80
C ASP A 123 -15.96 -9.33 9.28
N ASN A 124 -15.57 -8.38 8.44
CA ASN A 124 -15.51 -6.95 8.75
C ASN A 124 -14.64 -6.62 9.99
N GLY A 125 -13.80 -7.55 10.43
CA GLY A 125 -12.83 -7.31 11.49
C GLY A 125 -11.71 -6.37 11.00
N ASN A 126 -11.13 -5.60 11.93
CA ASN A 126 -10.06 -4.68 11.58
C ASN A 126 -8.70 -5.12 12.11
N ARG A 127 -7.65 -4.67 11.42
CA ARG A 127 -6.26 -4.76 11.84
C ARG A 127 -5.72 -3.34 12.01
N GLY A 128 -5.19 -3.03 13.22
CA GLY A 128 -4.57 -1.74 13.49
C GLY A 128 -3.22 -1.60 12.81
N THR A 129 -2.88 -0.39 12.38
CA THR A 129 -1.57 -0.06 11.80
C THR A 129 -0.43 -0.33 12.78
N ALA A 130 0.70 -0.80 12.26
CA ALA A 130 1.97 -0.89 12.98
C ALA A 130 2.94 0.23 12.58
N LEU A 131 2.51 1.19 11.77
CA LEU A 131 3.30 2.40 11.52
C LEU A 131 3.26 3.34 12.73
N PRO A 132 4.35 4.05 13.03
CA PRO A 132 4.36 5.08 14.07
C PRO A 132 3.67 6.36 13.57
N ILE A 133 2.34 6.27 13.31
CA ILE A 133 1.57 7.31 12.61
C ILE A 133 1.67 8.69 13.27
N THR A 134 1.66 8.76 14.61
CA THR A 134 1.83 10.03 15.32
C THR A 134 3.21 10.65 15.06
N LEU A 135 4.27 9.83 15.02
CA LEU A 135 5.62 10.35 14.71
C LEU A 135 5.75 10.78 13.25
N ILE A 136 5.05 10.11 12.34
CA ILE A 136 5.01 10.50 10.92
C ILE A 136 4.29 11.85 10.77
N GLU A 137 3.13 12.01 11.40
CA GLU A 137 2.37 13.26 11.44
C GLU A 137 3.24 14.40 12.01
N GLU A 138 3.82 14.21 13.21
CA GLU A 138 4.71 15.20 13.82
C GLU A 138 5.94 15.54 12.95
N ALA A 139 6.51 14.55 12.25
CA ALA A 139 7.66 14.79 11.38
C ALA A 139 7.30 15.63 10.15
N LEU A 140 6.12 15.41 9.57
CA LEU A 140 5.62 16.18 8.44
C LEU A 140 5.22 17.59 8.86
N ASP A 141 4.54 17.75 9.98
CA ASP A 141 4.16 19.05 10.54
C ASP A 141 5.37 19.94 10.87
N ASN A 142 6.49 19.34 11.26
CA ASN A 142 7.73 20.04 11.55
C ASN A 142 8.68 20.16 10.35
N SER A 143 8.27 19.71 9.16
CA SER A 143 9.05 19.80 7.93
C SER A 143 8.71 21.06 7.15
N ASP A 144 9.54 21.38 6.15
CA ASP A 144 9.26 22.45 5.17
C ASP A 144 8.38 21.93 4.00
N ILE A 145 7.83 20.72 4.11
CA ILE A 145 6.99 20.11 3.08
C ILE A 145 5.56 20.64 3.27
N ASP A 146 5.05 21.33 2.26
CA ASP A 146 3.68 21.85 2.25
C ASP A 146 2.68 20.71 1.93
N VAL A 147 2.42 19.86 2.92
CA VAL A 147 1.44 18.77 2.85
C VAL A 147 0.61 18.74 4.14
N ASN A 148 -0.69 18.58 4.01
CA ASN A 148 -1.57 18.41 5.17
C ASN A 148 -1.54 16.94 5.59
N CYS A 149 -0.83 16.61 6.68
CA CYS A 149 -0.81 15.27 7.25
C CYS A 149 -1.82 15.14 8.38
N TYR A 150 -2.57 14.05 8.39
CA TYR A 150 -3.51 13.75 9.48
C TYR A 150 -3.72 12.25 9.65
N VAL A 151 -4.10 11.84 10.86
CA VAL A 151 -4.44 10.46 11.17
C VAL A 151 -5.94 10.25 11.01
N ASP A 152 -6.34 9.30 10.14
CA ASP A 152 -7.73 8.81 10.14
C ASP A 152 -7.93 7.82 11.29
N GLN A 153 -8.64 8.30 12.33
CA GLN A 153 -8.96 7.51 13.51
C GLN A 153 -10.03 6.44 13.24
N ASN A 154 -10.83 6.59 12.21
CA ASN A 154 -11.85 5.61 11.86
C ASN A 154 -11.26 4.46 11.05
N GLY A 155 -10.19 4.75 10.29
CA GLY A 155 -9.50 3.76 9.48
C GLY A 155 -10.44 3.11 8.46
N ASP A 156 -11.07 3.92 7.61
CA ASP A 156 -11.93 3.42 6.52
C ASP A 156 -11.35 3.89 5.18
N SER A 157 -10.31 3.20 4.72
CA SER A 157 -9.72 3.42 3.39
C SER A 157 -10.70 3.14 2.24
N GLY A 158 -11.96 2.99 2.58
CA GLY A 158 -13.04 2.67 1.66
C GLY A 158 -13.25 1.16 1.50
N ARG A 159 -13.87 0.76 0.39
CA ARG A 159 -14.19 -0.64 0.08
C ARG A 159 -13.71 -1.01 -1.32
N PHE A 160 -12.51 -0.55 -1.64
CA PHE A 160 -11.88 -0.77 -2.94
C PHE A 160 -10.41 -1.19 -2.77
N LEU A 161 -9.62 -1.14 -3.82
CA LEU A 161 -8.23 -1.65 -3.82
C LEU A 161 -7.32 -0.99 -2.77
N SER A 162 -7.58 0.25 -2.37
CA SER A 162 -6.84 0.93 -1.29
C SER A 162 -6.92 0.13 0.01
N GLU A 163 -8.14 -0.13 0.46
CA GLU A 163 -8.41 -0.94 1.65
C GLU A 163 -7.88 -2.37 1.51
N PHE A 164 -8.10 -2.97 0.33
CA PHE A 164 -7.66 -4.34 0.05
C PHE A 164 -6.14 -4.48 0.17
N MET A 165 -5.38 -3.55 -0.40
CA MET A 165 -3.92 -3.53 -0.28
C MET A 165 -3.45 -3.22 1.15
N GLY A 166 -4.07 -2.25 1.79
CA GLY A 166 -3.79 -1.92 3.18
C GLY A 166 -3.99 -3.14 4.08
N TYR A 167 -5.10 -3.85 3.87
CA TYR A 167 -5.42 -5.08 4.61
C TYR A 167 -4.37 -6.18 4.39
N HIS A 168 -3.95 -6.43 3.15
CA HIS A 168 -2.91 -7.42 2.85
C HIS A 168 -1.59 -7.09 3.55
N GLY A 169 -1.18 -5.82 3.57
CA GLY A 169 0.03 -5.38 4.28
C GLY A 169 -0.03 -5.68 5.77
N MET A 170 -1.15 -5.38 6.42
CA MET A 170 -1.36 -5.66 7.84
C MET A 170 -1.56 -7.14 8.13
N TRP A 171 -2.18 -7.88 7.23
CA TRP A 171 -2.30 -9.33 7.34
C TRP A 171 -0.93 -10.00 7.35
N TYR A 172 -0.06 -9.66 6.39
CA TYR A 172 1.30 -10.19 6.36
C TYR A 172 2.10 -9.77 7.59
N HIS A 173 2.06 -8.50 7.98
CA HIS A 173 2.72 -8.02 9.20
C HIS A 173 2.36 -8.92 10.39
N GLN A 174 1.08 -9.10 10.69
CA GLN A 174 0.65 -9.86 11.86
C GLN A 174 0.95 -11.37 11.76
N SER A 175 0.81 -11.96 10.56
CA SER A 175 1.07 -13.40 10.37
C SER A 175 2.55 -13.74 10.37
N SER A 176 3.43 -12.79 10.13
CA SER A 176 4.88 -13.00 10.07
C SER A 176 5.62 -12.78 11.39
N LEU A 177 4.96 -12.22 12.43
CA LEU A 177 5.62 -11.82 13.68
C LEU A 177 6.39 -12.96 14.38
N ASP A 178 5.89 -14.17 14.29
CA ASP A 178 6.53 -15.36 14.86
C ASP A 178 7.44 -16.11 13.87
N SER A 179 7.67 -15.54 12.68
CA SER A 179 8.53 -16.14 11.66
C SER A 179 10.02 -15.84 11.91
N GLU A 180 10.88 -16.51 11.15
CA GLU A 180 12.34 -16.26 11.17
C GLU A 180 12.69 -14.84 10.66
N ASN A 181 11.88 -14.29 9.76
CA ASN A 181 12.04 -12.96 9.19
C ASN A 181 10.75 -12.16 9.39
N PRO A 182 10.51 -11.60 10.59
CA PRO A 182 9.27 -10.89 10.87
C PRO A 182 9.19 -9.54 10.14
N CYS A 183 8.02 -9.23 9.60
CA CYS A 183 7.69 -7.89 9.16
C CYS A 183 7.29 -7.06 10.39
N LEU A 184 8.11 -6.12 10.78
CA LEU A 184 7.95 -5.36 12.02
C LEU A 184 7.04 -4.14 11.87
N LEU A 185 6.86 -3.63 10.65
CA LEU A 185 6.06 -2.45 10.34
C LEU A 185 5.06 -2.79 9.23
N GLY A 186 3.85 -2.29 9.37
CA GLY A 186 2.84 -2.40 8.32
C GLY A 186 1.82 -1.27 8.44
N GLY A 187 1.35 -0.76 7.31
CA GLY A 187 0.28 0.23 7.31
C GLY A 187 -0.01 0.82 5.93
N HIS A 188 -1.03 1.65 5.89
CA HIS A 188 -1.53 2.28 4.68
C HIS A 188 -1.56 3.79 4.79
N ILE A 189 -1.25 4.46 3.70
CA ILE A 189 -1.24 5.92 3.58
C ILE A 189 -1.95 6.31 2.29
N HIS A 190 -2.98 7.14 2.40
CA HIS A 190 -3.55 7.84 1.25
C HIS A 190 -2.76 9.11 0.95
N VAL A 191 -2.47 9.32 -0.34
CA VAL A 191 -1.74 10.49 -0.84
C VAL A 191 -2.61 11.22 -1.85
N GLY A 192 -2.89 12.48 -1.63
CA GLY A 192 -3.74 13.31 -2.49
C GLY A 192 -3.04 14.48 -3.15
#